data_5948ce24079741460c5f28485ca0d2a5
#
_entry.id   5948ce24079741460c5f28485ca0d2a5
#
_cell.length_a   1.000
_cell.length_b   1.000
_cell.length_c   1.000
_cell.angle_alpha   90.00
_cell.angle_beta   90.00
_cell.angle_gamma   90.00
#
_symmetry.space_group_name_H-M   'P 1'
#
loop_
_entity.id
_entity.type
_entity.pdbx_description
1 polymer ?
#
loop_
_entity_poly.entity_id
_entity_poly.type
_entity_poly.pdbx_seq_one_letter_code
_entity_poly.pdbx_strand_id
1 'polypeptide(L)'
;GAWATTYRSHSTFDGKKNVLASNNSNFVKPAPGEALLVSWDDATTFLHEFGHALHFFSSEVKYPTLNGGVRDYTEFQSQVLERWLSTDKVINQFMVHYKTGKVIPKELVEKIKKSSTFNQGFGTTEYLASAIMDMKLHEADPTNIDVAKFERETLAEMNMPKELPMRHRTPHFGHVFSGEGYATAYYGYMWADVLTADAAEAFSKAPDGFYDKELSAKMVKYLFAPRNSMDPA
;
A
#
# COMPACT_ATOMS: atom_id res chain seq x y z
N GLY A 1 0.81 12.67 4.04
CA GLY A 1 0.68 11.33 3.50
C GLY A 1 0.63 11.33 1.99
N ALA A 2 0.86 10.18 1.38
CA ALA A 2 0.53 9.94 -0.02
C ALA A 2 -0.88 9.32 -0.09
N TRP A 3 -1.57 9.49 -1.20
CA TRP A 3 -2.89 8.90 -1.42
C TRP A 3 -3.31 8.90 -2.88
N ALA A 4 -4.14 7.93 -3.29
CA ALA A 4 -4.89 7.98 -4.53
C ALA A 4 -6.37 8.23 -4.24
N THR A 5 -7.04 8.97 -5.13
CA THR A 5 -8.48 9.22 -5.01
C THR A 5 -9.15 9.35 -6.37
N THR A 6 -10.46 9.08 -6.40
CA THR A 6 -11.28 9.24 -7.60
C THR A 6 -12.21 10.45 -7.46
N TYR A 7 -12.24 11.27 -8.50
CA TYR A 7 -13.20 12.37 -8.65
C TYR A 7 -14.42 11.95 -9.48
N ARG A 8 -14.25 10.91 -10.30
CA ARG A 8 -15.32 10.28 -11.06
C ARG A 8 -15.03 8.78 -11.20
N SER A 9 -15.91 7.97 -10.65
CA SER A 9 -15.82 6.51 -10.72
C SER A 9 -16.37 5.97 -12.03
N HIS A 10 -15.94 4.75 -12.39
CA HIS A 10 -16.51 4.02 -13.52
C HIS A 10 -18.00 3.70 -13.29
N SER A 11 -18.78 3.80 -14.36
CA SER A 11 -20.18 3.33 -14.38
C SER A 11 -20.62 3.12 -15.81
N THR A 12 -21.46 2.11 -16.03
CA THR A 12 -22.16 1.91 -17.31
C THR A 12 -23.69 2.00 -17.15
N PHE A 13 -24.17 2.31 -15.95
CA PHE A 13 -25.61 2.36 -15.64
C PHE A 13 -26.31 3.48 -16.41
N ASP A 14 -25.69 4.65 -16.51
CA ASP A 14 -26.23 5.83 -17.21
C ASP A 14 -25.21 6.32 -18.24
N GLY A 15 -24.92 5.46 -19.22
CA GLY A 15 -23.87 5.67 -20.20
C GLY A 15 -22.46 5.44 -19.63
N LYS A 16 -21.48 5.20 -20.52
CA LYS A 16 -20.11 4.95 -20.10
C LYS A 16 -19.47 6.24 -19.56
N LYS A 17 -19.04 6.21 -18.30
CA LYS A 17 -18.29 7.29 -17.65
C LYS A 17 -16.83 6.86 -17.45
N ASN A 18 -15.90 7.64 -17.97
CA ASN A 18 -14.48 7.40 -17.76
C ASN A 18 -14.08 7.79 -16.34
N VAL A 19 -13.15 7.03 -15.76
CA VAL A 19 -12.58 7.32 -14.44
C VAL A 19 -11.73 8.59 -14.51
N LEU A 20 -11.83 9.41 -13.47
CA LEU A 20 -10.92 10.52 -13.21
C LEU A 20 -10.36 10.32 -11.81
N ALA A 21 -9.05 10.16 -11.70
CA ALA A 21 -8.35 9.93 -10.44
C ALA A 21 -7.08 10.80 -10.35
N SER A 22 -6.59 11.00 -9.14
CA SER A 22 -5.27 11.55 -8.89
C SER A 22 -4.44 10.61 -8.03
N ASN A 23 -3.12 10.62 -8.29
CA ASN A 23 -2.10 10.01 -7.46
C ASN A 23 -1.29 11.13 -6.81
N ASN A 24 -1.20 11.14 -5.49
CA ASN A 24 -0.59 12.21 -4.72
C ASN A 24 0.60 11.66 -3.93
N SER A 25 1.73 12.34 -3.99
CA SER A 25 2.99 11.95 -3.34
C SER A 25 3.57 13.07 -2.51
N ASN A 26 4.44 12.73 -1.55
CA ASN A 26 5.09 13.69 -0.65
C ASN A 26 6.51 14.06 -1.09
N PHE A 27 6.78 14.10 -2.39
CA PHE A 27 8.11 14.44 -2.88
C PHE A 27 8.56 15.80 -2.37
N VAL A 28 9.77 15.87 -1.81
CA VAL A 28 10.36 17.11 -1.33
C VAL A 28 10.74 17.96 -2.54
N LYS A 29 10.17 19.16 -2.60
CA LYS A 29 10.48 20.10 -3.68
C LYS A 29 11.95 20.53 -3.60
N PRO A 30 12.76 20.33 -4.66
CA PRO A 30 14.16 20.76 -4.68
C PRO A 30 14.27 22.29 -4.75
N ALA A 31 15.47 22.82 -4.53
CA ALA A 31 15.76 24.21 -4.79
C ALA A 31 15.60 24.54 -6.28
N PRO A 32 15.32 25.82 -6.64
CA PRO A 32 15.21 26.21 -8.04
C PRO A 32 16.44 25.82 -8.87
N GLY A 33 16.23 25.08 -9.95
CA GLY A 33 17.31 24.62 -10.84
C GLY A 33 17.96 23.28 -10.44
N GLU A 34 17.58 22.70 -9.29
CA GLU A 34 18.02 21.38 -8.87
C GLU A 34 17.07 20.27 -9.35
N ALA A 35 17.62 19.07 -9.54
CA ALA A 35 16.82 17.91 -9.91
C ALA A 35 15.99 17.41 -8.72
N LEU A 36 14.74 17.04 -8.95
CA LEU A 36 13.95 16.28 -8.00
C LEU A 36 14.52 14.86 -7.90
N LEU A 37 15.07 14.50 -6.74
CA LEU A 37 15.54 13.15 -6.45
C LEU A 37 14.55 12.51 -5.49
N VAL A 38 14.20 11.26 -5.77
CA VAL A 38 13.25 10.45 -4.97
C VAL A 38 14.04 9.34 -4.29
N SER A 39 13.70 9.05 -3.03
CA SER A 39 14.22 7.87 -2.33
C SER A 39 13.59 6.58 -2.88
N TRP A 40 14.16 5.43 -2.50
CA TRP A 40 13.54 4.13 -2.82
C TRP A 40 12.13 4.04 -2.21
N ASP A 41 11.96 4.47 -0.97
CA ASP A 41 10.69 4.44 -0.26
C ASP A 41 9.65 5.36 -0.91
N ASP A 42 10.05 6.55 -1.36
CA ASP A 42 9.15 7.44 -2.11
C ASP A 42 8.72 6.83 -3.44
N ALA A 43 9.63 6.14 -4.14
CA ALA A 43 9.32 5.44 -5.39
C ALA A 43 8.38 4.25 -5.15
N THR A 44 8.59 3.50 -4.06
CA THR A 44 7.69 2.42 -3.63
C THR A 44 6.30 2.97 -3.33
N THR A 45 6.21 4.04 -2.54
CA THR A 45 4.95 4.72 -2.21
C THR A 45 4.25 5.26 -3.46
N PHE A 46 4.99 5.80 -4.42
CA PHE A 46 4.41 6.24 -5.70
C PHE A 46 3.75 5.09 -6.46
N LEU A 47 4.40 3.93 -6.53
CA LEU A 47 3.82 2.74 -7.17
C LEU A 47 2.64 2.19 -6.36
N HIS A 48 2.73 2.22 -5.03
CA HIS A 48 1.62 1.87 -4.15
C HIS A 48 0.35 2.66 -4.51
N GLU A 49 0.44 3.97 -4.49
CA GLU A 49 -0.70 4.84 -4.81
C GLU A 49 -1.15 4.67 -6.28
N PHE A 50 -0.21 4.41 -7.18
CA PHE A 50 -0.56 4.13 -8.57
C PHE A 50 -1.26 2.77 -8.72
N GLY A 51 -0.99 1.80 -7.85
CA GLY A 51 -1.73 0.53 -7.78
C GLY A 51 -3.22 0.74 -7.47
N HIS A 52 -3.54 1.63 -6.53
CA HIS A 52 -4.93 2.05 -6.30
C HIS A 52 -5.53 2.72 -7.54
N ALA A 53 -4.78 3.61 -8.20
CA ALA A 53 -5.25 4.25 -9.43
C ALA A 53 -5.53 3.23 -10.55
N LEU A 54 -4.66 2.24 -10.75
CA LEU A 54 -4.89 1.16 -11.71
C LEU A 54 -6.15 0.35 -11.36
N HIS A 55 -6.41 0.09 -10.09
CA HIS A 55 -7.64 -0.55 -9.66
C HIS A 55 -8.86 0.29 -10.03
N PHE A 56 -8.81 1.62 -9.86
CA PHE A 56 -9.89 2.51 -10.30
C PHE A 56 -10.11 2.47 -11.82
N PHE A 57 -9.02 2.51 -12.61
CA PHE A 57 -9.08 2.51 -14.07
C PHE A 57 -9.55 1.18 -14.64
N SER A 58 -9.29 0.07 -13.96
CA SER A 58 -9.65 -1.29 -14.39
C SER A 58 -11.10 -1.67 -14.07
N SER A 59 -11.85 -0.84 -13.36
CA SER A 59 -13.21 -1.14 -12.95
C SER A 59 -14.14 -1.36 -14.15
N GLU A 60 -14.91 -2.44 -14.13
CA GLU A 60 -15.93 -2.77 -15.14
C GLU A 60 -17.34 -2.93 -14.55
N VAL A 61 -17.58 -2.34 -13.38
CA VAL A 61 -18.88 -2.44 -12.71
C VAL A 61 -19.97 -1.61 -13.40
N LYS A 62 -21.19 -2.13 -13.38
CA LYS A 62 -22.36 -1.44 -13.94
C LYS A 62 -22.80 -0.29 -13.06
N TYR A 63 -22.90 -0.52 -11.75
CA TYR A 63 -23.44 0.45 -10.80
C TYR A 63 -22.30 1.19 -10.06
N PRO A 64 -22.38 2.52 -9.90
CA PRO A 64 -21.34 3.28 -9.23
C PRO A 64 -21.04 2.83 -7.79
N THR A 65 -22.07 2.36 -7.08
CA THR A 65 -21.98 1.86 -5.71
C THR A 65 -21.11 0.61 -5.56
N LEU A 66 -20.86 -0.12 -6.65
CA LEU A 66 -19.97 -1.29 -6.67
C LEU A 66 -18.48 -0.94 -6.86
N ASN A 67 -18.12 0.33 -7.02
CA ASN A 67 -16.71 0.74 -7.13
C ASN A 67 -15.94 0.67 -5.80
N GLY A 68 -16.59 0.41 -4.68
CA GLY A 68 -15.94 0.07 -3.41
C GLY A 68 -15.21 -1.26 -3.46
N GLY A 69 -14.93 -1.80 -2.31
CA GLY A 69 -14.32 -3.12 -2.11
C GLY A 69 -14.38 -3.49 -0.64
N VAL A 70 -14.12 -4.76 -0.31
CA VAL A 70 -13.93 -5.16 1.09
C VAL A 70 -12.66 -4.55 1.64
N ARG A 71 -12.72 -4.13 2.90
CA ARG A 71 -11.68 -3.29 3.49
C ARG A 71 -10.32 -4.00 3.57
N ASP A 72 -10.27 -5.25 3.92
CA ASP A 72 -9.05 -6.04 4.05
C ASP A 72 -8.42 -6.46 2.70
N TYR A 73 -9.12 -6.19 1.59
CA TYR A 73 -8.60 -6.36 0.23
C TYR A 73 -8.11 -5.05 -0.39
N THR A 74 -8.35 -3.92 0.27
CA THR A 74 -8.09 -2.57 -0.29
C THR A 74 -6.62 -2.36 -0.66
N GLU A 75 -5.69 -2.94 0.08
CA GLU A 75 -4.24 -2.75 -0.11
C GLU A 75 -3.59 -3.79 -1.04
N PHE A 76 -4.35 -4.77 -1.54
CA PHE A 76 -3.80 -5.76 -2.46
C PHE A 76 -3.26 -5.12 -3.74
N GLN A 77 -4.03 -4.25 -4.38
CA GLN A 77 -3.68 -3.66 -5.67
C GLN A 77 -2.50 -2.69 -5.56
N SER A 78 -2.44 -1.95 -4.47
CA SER A 78 -1.34 -1.03 -4.17
C SER A 78 -0.04 -1.79 -3.90
N GLN A 79 -0.06 -2.74 -2.98
CA GLN A 79 1.12 -3.49 -2.58
C GLN A 79 1.63 -4.44 -3.67
N VAL A 80 0.74 -5.04 -4.48
CA VAL A 80 1.20 -5.89 -5.58
C VAL A 80 2.00 -5.08 -6.61
N LEU A 81 1.62 -3.82 -6.88
CA LEU A 81 2.35 -3.01 -7.85
C LEU A 81 3.73 -2.57 -7.35
N GLU A 82 3.94 -2.44 -6.05
CA GLU A 82 5.26 -2.16 -5.47
C GLU A 82 6.32 -3.18 -5.92
N ARG A 83 5.91 -4.43 -6.14
CA ARG A 83 6.81 -5.53 -6.56
C ARG A 83 7.50 -5.26 -7.90
N TRP A 84 6.89 -4.47 -8.80
CA TRP A 84 7.50 -4.11 -10.09
C TRP A 84 8.73 -3.22 -9.95
N LEU A 85 8.84 -2.42 -8.87
CA LEU A 85 9.97 -1.50 -8.66
C LEU A 85 11.32 -2.23 -8.64
N SER A 86 11.36 -3.44 -8.07
CA SER A 86 12.58 -4.24 -7.92
C SER A 86 12.89 -5.14 -9.14
N THR A 87 12.09 -5.06 -10.21
CA THR A 87 12.36 -5.85 -11.42
C THR A 87 13.54 -5.29 -12.20
N ASP A 88 14.33 -6.16 -12.83
CA ASP A 88 15.52 -5.77 -13.60
C ASP A 88 15.18 -4.77 -14.72
N LYS A 89 13.99 -4.87 -15.30
CA LYS A 89 13.57 -3.96 -16.37
C LYS A 89 13.38 -2.53 -15.84
N VAL A 90 12.71 -2.36 -14.70
CA VAL A 90 12.54 -1.05 -14.06
C VAL A 90 13.87 -0.52 -13.59
N ILE A 91 14.69 -1.33 -12.93
CA ILE A 91 16.02 -0.96 -12.44
C ILE A 91 16.89 -0.45 -13.59
N ASN A 92 17.02 -1.22 -14.67
CA ASN A 92 17.88 -0.87 -15.79
C ASN A 92 17.39 0.32 -16.61
N GLN A 93 16.07 0.54 -16.67
CA GLN A 93 15.50 1.59 -17.50
C GLN A 93 15.32 2.91 -16.75
N PHE A 94 14.99 2.90 -15.48
CA PHE A 94 14.59 4.08 -14.72
C PHE A 94 15.53 4.44 -13.57
N MET A 95 16.27 3.47 -13.02
CA MET A 95 17.21 3.76 -11.94
C MET A 95 18.57 4.16 -12.52
N VAL A 96 18.58 5.33 -13.14
CA VAL A 96 19.76 5.88 -13.80
C VAL A 96 20.21 7.17 -13.11
N HIS A 97 21.52 7.39 -13.08
CA HIS A 97 22.09 8.60 -12.49
C HIS A 97 21.67 9.83 -13.31
N TYR A 98 20.99 10.77 -12.69
CA TYR A 98 20.33 11.89 -13.36
C TYR A 98 21.23 12.80 -14.21
N LYS A 99 22.53 12.88 -13.90
CA LYS A 99 23.51 13.66 -14.71
C LYS A 99 24.18 12.83 -15.80
N THR A 100 24.46 11.55 -15.56
CA THR A 100 25.31 10.74 -16.44
C THR A 100 24.54 9.70 -17.24
N GLY A 101 23.29 9.41 -16.88
CA GLY A 101 22.50 8.33 -17.50
C GLY A 101 22.99 6.93 -17.20
N LYS A 102 24.03 6.77 -16.37
CA LYS A 102 24.54 5.44 -15.99
C LYS A 102 23.54 4.71 -15.11
N VAL A 103 23.28 3.45 -15.41
CA VAL A 103 22.44 2.57 -14.60
C VAL A 103 23.05 2.40 -13.20
N ILE A 104 22.19 2.25 -12.20
CA ILE A 104 22.57 1.97 -10.81
C ILE A 104 23.55 0.77 -10.76
N PRO A 105 24.64 0.82 -9.97
CA PRO A 105 25.55 -0.32 -9.80
C PRO A 105 24.85 -1.53 -9.20
N LYS A 106 25.10 -2.73 -9.72
CA LYS A 106 24.52 -3.99 -9.20
C LYS A 106 24.75 -4.18 -7.71
N GLU A 107 25.93 -3.84 -7.22
CA GLU A 107 26.27 -3.92 -5.79
C GLU A 107 25.34 -3.07 -4.92
N LEU A 108 24.90 -1.91 -5.43
CA LEU A 108 23.97 -1.05 -4.70
C LEU A 108 22.55 -1.64 -4.71
N VAL A 109 22.12 -2.23 -5.82
CA VAL A 109 20.86 -2.96 -5.91
C VAL A 109 20.81 -4.12 -4.90
N GLU A 110 21.89 -4.90 -4.81
CA GLU A 110 21.99 -6.01 -3.85
C GLU A 110 21.98 -5.52 -2.39
N LYS A 111 22.61 -4.38 -2.11
CA LYS A 111 22.54 -3.76 -0.79
C LYS A 111 21.12 -3.32 -0.43
N ILE A 112 20.38 -2.72 -1.37
CA ILE A 112 18.98 -2.33 -1.19
C ILE A 112 18.13 -3.58 -0.91
N LYS A 113 18.25 -4.64 -1.72
CA LYS A 113 17.54 -5.90 -1.49
C LYS A 113 17.87 -6.51 -0.13
N LYS A 114 19.12 -6.50 0.29
CA LYS A 114 19.54 -7.01 1.59
C LYS A 114 19.03 -6.16 2.75
N SER A 115 18.94 -4.85 2.58
CA SER A 115 18.45 -3.93 3.62
C SER A 115 16.95 -4.10 3.91
N SER A 116 16.17 -4.58 2.95
CA SER A 116 14.71 -4.76 3.12
C SER A 116 14.33 -5.78 4.19
N THR A 117 15.24 -6.71 4.53
CA THR A 117 15.03 -7.70 5.60
C THR A 117 15.71 -7.33 6.91
N PHE A 118 16.49 -6.24 6.93
CA PHE A 118 17.20 -5.80 8.12
C PHE A 118 16.22 -5.25 9.17
N ASN A 119 16.33 -5.72 10.40
CA ASN A 119 15.42 -5.34 11.50
C ASN A 119 13.93 -5.58 11.20
N GLN A 120 13.58 -6.56 10.38
CA GLN A 120 12.20 -6.86 10.05
C GLN A 120 11.35 -7.17 11.29
N GLY A 121 11.93 -7.85 12.30
CA GLY A 121 11.25 -8.11 13.57
C GLY A 121 10.82 -6.82 14.28
N PHE A 122 11.68 -5.79 14.29
CA PHE A 122 11.31 -4.48 14.83
C PHE A 122 10.14 -3.86 14.05
N GLY A 123 10.25 -3.77 12.72
CA GLY A 123 9.22 -3.18 11.87
C GLY A 123 7.86 -3.89 12.00
N THR A 124 7.89 -5.22 12.06
CA THR A 124 6.68 -6.04 12.26
C THR A 124 6.06 -5.81 13.63
N THR A 125 6.86 -5.76 14.70
CA THR A 125 6.37 -5.50 16.05
C THR A 125 5.75 -4.10 16.18
N GLU A 126 6.41 -3.10 15.62
CA GLU A 126 5.92 -1.71 15.58
C GLU A 126 4.59 -1.59 14.83
N TYR A 127 4.46 -2.27 13.69
CA TYR A 127 3.23 -2.31 12.91
C TYR A 127 2.11 -3.03 13.67
N LEU A 128 2.39 -4.21 14.23
CA LEU A 128 1.42 -4.99 14.99
C LEU A 128 0.90 -4.25 16.22
N ALA A 129 1.75 -3.49 16.90
CA ALA A 129 1.32 -2.65 18.01
C ALA A 129 0.22 -1.68 17.58
N SER A 130 0.37 -1.04 16.41
CA SER A 130 -0.63 -0.13 15.86
C SER A 130 -1.92 -0.86 15.44
N ALA A 131 -1.81 -2.03 14.80
CA ALA A 131 -2.97 -2.80 14.35
C ALA A 131 -3.79 -3.38 15.51
N ILE A 132 -3.12 -3.87 16.56
CA ILE A 132 -3.78 -4.40 17.76
C ILE A 132 -4.41 -3.25 18.56
N MET A 133 -3.74 -2.10 18.66
CA MET A 133 -4.28 -0.92 19.30
C MET A 133 -5.56 -0.42 18.62
N ASP A 134 -5.56 -0.38 17.28
CA ASP A 134 -6.73 -0.04 16.47
C ASP A 134 -7.91 -0.96 16.84
N MET A 135 -7.70 -2.26 16.76
CA MET A 135 -8.75 -3.25 17.03
C MET A 135 -9.28 -3.14 18.45
N LYS A 136 -8.39 -3.17 19.46
CA LYS A 136 -8.79 -3.13 20.88
C LYS A 136 -9.49 -1.84 21.26
N LEU A 137 -9.06 -0.71 20.73
CA LEU A 137 -9.67 0.57 21.06
C LEU A 137 -11.09 0.69 20.49
N HIS A 138 -11.32 0.15 19.29
CA HIS A 138 -12.65 0.15 18.67
C HIS A 138 -13.60 -0.92 19.26
N GLU A 139 -13.07 -1.94 19.94
CA GLU A 139 -13.86 -2.90 20.72
C GLU A 139 -14.20 -2.42 22.13
N ALA A 140 -13.51 -1.40 22.62
CA ALA A 140 -13.67 -0.90 23.99
C ALA A 140 -14.92 -0.04 24.15
N ASP A 141 -15.47 0.02 25.38
CA ASP A 141 -16.55 0.95 25.73
C ASP A 141 -16.04 2.40 25.65
N PRO A 142 -16.57 3.23 24.74
CA PRO A 142 -16.06 4.58 24.53
C PRO A 142 -16.40 5.58 25.66
N THR A 143 -17.26 5.22 26.61
CA THR A 143 -17.82 6.17 27.58
C THR A 143 -16.79 6.69 28.60
N ASN A 144 -15.75 5.92 28.92
CA ASN A 144 -14.78 6.26 29.95
C ASN A 144 -13.36 5.81 29.62
N ILE A 145 -12.88 6.07 28.39
CA ILE A 145 -11.52 5.70 27.98
C ILE A 145 -10.51 6.79 28.34
N ASP A 146 -9.56 6.48 29.25
CA ASP A 146 -8.28 7.17 29.33
C ASP A 146 -7.34 6.58 28.24
N VAL A 147 -7.23 7.26 27.13
CA VAL A 147 -6.46 6.79 25.95
C VAL A 147 -5.00 6.49 26.31
N ALA A 148 -4.37 7.32 27.14
CA ALA A 148 -2.96 7.11 27.50
C ALA A 148 -2.76 5.90 28.42
N LYS A 149 -3.71 5.65 29.32
CA LYS A 149 -3.73 4.45 30.15
C LYS A 149 -3.98 3.20 29.30
N PHE A 150 -5.00 3.25 28.46
CA PHE A 150 -5.37 2.16 27.56
C PHE A 150 -4.19 1.72 26.66
N GLU A 151 -3.49 2.70 26.07
CA GLU A 151 -2.30 2.46 25.26
C GLU A 151 -1.21 1.73 26.06
N ARG A 152 -0.89 2.21 27.26
CA ARG A 152 0.13 1.57 28.12
C ARG A 152 -0.23 0.13 28.50
N GLU A 153 -1.50 -0.10 28.86
CA GLU A 153 -1.99 -1.42 29.26
C GLU A 153 -1.98 -2.39 28.08
N THR A 154 -2.44 -1.96 26.91
CA THR A 154 -2.40 -2.77 25.68
C THR A 154 -0.98 -3.13 25.27
N LEU A 155 -0.05 -2.19 25.31
CA LEU A 155 1.36 -2.48 24.99
C LEU A 155 1.99 -3.42 26.01
N ALA A 156 1.63 -3.31 27.29
CA ALA A 156 2.10 -4.23 28.33
C ALA A 156 1.57 -5.67 28.12
N GLU A 157 0.29 -5.83 27.75
CA GLU A 157 -0.29 -7.14 27.42
C GLU A 157 0.40 -7.80 26.21
N MET A 158 0.83 -6.99 25.26
CA MET A 158 1.60 -7.47 24.10
C MET A 158 3.06 -7.80 24.43
N ASN A 159 3.50 -7.62 25.67
CA ASN A 159 4.91 -7.69 26.07
C ASN A 159 5.81 -6.77 25.23
N MET A 160 5.31 -5.61 24.80
CA MET A 160 6.08 -4.65 24.04
C MET A 160 7.30 -4.16 24.87
N PRO A 161 8.53 -4.16 24.31
CA PRO A 161 9.68 -3.61 25.00
C PRO A 161 9.44 -2.16 25.42
N LYS A 162 9.79 -1.82 26.66
CA LYS A 162 9.54 -0.46 27.22
C LYS A 162 10.25 0.65 26.46
N GLU A 163 11.33 0.30 25.79
CA GLU A 163 12.15 1.18 24.97
C GLU A 163 11.52 1.49 23.60
N LEU A 164 10.47 0.74 23.21
CA LEU A 164 9.81 0.91 21.92
C LEU A 164 8.45 1.60 22.12
N PRO A 165 8.36 2.92 21.91
CA PRO A 165 7.07 3.59 21.83
C PRO A 165 6.33 3.16 20.57
N MET A 166 5.01 3.31 20.57
CA MET A 166 4.24 3.19 19.34
C MET A 166 4.73 4.19 18.30
N ARG A 167 4.80 3.76 17.03
CA ARG A 167 5.13 4.62 15.89
C ARG A 167 4.24 5.87 15.83
N HIS A 168 2.94 5.68 16.10
CA HIS A 168 1.96 6.76 16.23
C HIS A 168 1.28 6.61 17.60
N ARG A 169 1.44 7.60 18.46
CA ARG A 169 0.60 7.67 19.67
C ARG A 169 -0.85 7.74 19.21
N THR A 170 -1.74 7.04 19.91
CA THR A 170 -3.17 6.93 19.54
C THR A 170 -3.81 8.26 19.14
N PRO A 171 -3.64 9.38 19.88
CA PRO A 171 -4.21 10.68 19.48
C PRO A 171 -3.62 11.30 18.20
N HIS A 172 -2.47 10.82 17.75
CA HIS A 172 -1.81 11.30 16.53
C HIS A 172 -1.97 10.35 15.33
N PHE A 173 -2.67 9.22 15.54
CA PHE A 173 -2.83 8.22 14.49
C PHE A 173 -4.03 8.56 13.59
N GLY A 174 -3.93 9.67 12.86
CA GLY A 174 -4.99 10.15 11.98
C GLY A 174 -5.38 9.17 10.88
N HIS A 175 -4.46 8.28 10.45
CA HIS A 175 -4.77 7.26 9.45
C HIS A 175 -5.94 6.35 9.85
N VAL A 176 -6.04 6.03 11.14
CA VAL A 176 -7.11 5.18 11.71
C VAL A 176 -8.22 5.99 12.36
N PHE A 177 -7.88 7.07 13.09
CA PHE A 177 -8.81 7.77 13.98
C PHE A 177 -9.36 9.09 13.44
N SER A 178 -8.99 9.55 12.23
CA SER A 178 -9.56 10.77 11.65
C SER A 178 -10.80 10.52 10.78
N GLY A 179 -11.26 9.28 10.65
CA GLY A 179 -12.44 8.88 9.88
C GLY A 179 -12.67 7.37 9.92
N GLU A 180 -13.68 6.88 9.24
CA GLU A 180 -14.06 5.46 9.25
C GLU A 180 -13.23 4.60 8.30
N GLY A 181 -12.36 5.23 7.49
CA GLY A 181 -11.63 4.57 6.41
C GLY A 181 -10.82 3.34 6.83
N TYR A 182 -10.10 3.40 7.92
CA TYR A 182 -9.24 2.33 8.44
C TYR A 182 -9.58 1.93 9.88
N ALA A 183 -10.71 2.37 10.42
CA ALA A 183 -11.18 1.95 11.74
C ALA A 183 -11.38 0.42 11.74
N THR A 184 -10.75 -0.26 12.71
CA THR A 184 -10.70 -1.74 12.83
C THR A 184 -10.08 -2.48 11.63
N ALA A 185 -9.39 -1.77 10.75
CA ALA A 185 -8.93 -2.32 9.47
C ALA A 185 -7.43 -2.09 9.19
N TYR A 186 -6.68 -1.55 10.15
CA TYR A 186 -5.25 -1.32 9.92
C TYR A 186 -4.45 -2.61 9.72
N TYR A 187 -4.92 -3.74 10.27
CA TYR A 187 -4.36 -5.07 10.02
C TYR A 187 -4.36 -5.45 8.52
N GLY A 188 -5.22 -4.81 7.72
CA GLY A 188 -5.42 -5.10 6.30
C GLY A 188 -4.17 -4.95 5.44
N TYR A 189 -3.21 -4.10 5.84
CA TYR A 189 -1.91 -3.99 5.15
C TYR A 189 -1.10 -5.29 5.21
N MET A 190 -1.03 -5.91 6.40
CA MET A 190 -0.31 -7.19 6.55
C MET A 190 -1.07 -8.35 5.89
N TRP A 191 -2.39 -8.34 5.98
CA TRP A 191 -3.23 -9.30 5.30
C TRP A 191 -3.04 -9.24 3.78
N ALA A 192 -3.10 -8.05 3.20
CA ALA A 192 -2.87 -7.83 1.79
C ALA A 192 -1.44 -8.19 1.35
N ASP A 193 -0.42 -7.99 2.20
CA ASP A 193 0.96 -8.38 1.88
C ASP A 193 1.11 -9.90 1.70
N VAL A 194 0.38 -10.70 2.46
CA VAL A 194 0.31 -12.17 2.26
C VAL A 194 -0.25 -12.49 0.87
N LEU A 195 -1.37 -11.86 0.50
CA LEU A 195 -2.00 -12.07 -0.81
C LEU A 195 -1.11 -11.60 -1.96
N THR A 196 -0.41 -10.48 -1.78
CA THR A 196 0.50 -9.95 -2.81
C THR A 196 1.76 -10.79 -2.95
N ALA A 197 2.21 -11.45 -1.88
CA ALA A 197 3.33 -12.38 -1.94
C ALA A 197 2.97 -13.60 -2.80
N ASP A 198 1.77 -14.14 -2.64
CA ASP A 198 1.26 -15.25 -3.46
C ASP A 198 1.15 -14.83 -4.94
N ALA A 199 0.56 -13.68 -5.22
CA ALA A 199 0.50 -13.13 -6.58
C ALA A 199 1.90 -12.93 -7.19
N ALA A 200 2.84 -12.39 -6.42
CA ALA A 200 4.22 -12.20 -6.86
C ALA A 200 4.93 -13.52 -7.16
N GLU A 201 4.65 -14.56 -6.39
CA GLU A 201 5.15 -15.91 -6.67
C GLU A 201 4.62 -16.44 -8.00
N ALA A 202 3.33 -16.26 -8.29
CA ALA A 202 2.74 -16.64 -9.58
C ALA A 202 3.43 -15.94 -10.74
N PHE A 203 3.66 -14.61 -10.65
CA PHE A 203 4.41 -13.87 -11.64
C PHE A 203 5.87 -14.36 -11.77
N SER A 204 6.55 -14.66 -10.68
CA SER A 204 7.92 -15.13 -10.72
C SER A 204 8.09 -16.47 -11.46
N LYS A 205 7.04 -17.27 -11.49
CA LYS A 205 6.98 -18.59 -12.18
C LYS A 205 6.46 -18.48 -13.61
N ALA A 206 5.90 -17.34 -14.02
CA ALA A 206 5.38 -17.14 -15.38
C ALA A 206 6.53 -17.04 -16.41
N PRO A 207 6.30 -17.43 -17.68
CA PRO A 207 7.33 -17.41 -18.72
C PRO A 207 8.03 -16.06 -18.88
N ASP A 208 7.26 -14.96 -18.87
CA ASP A 208 7.78 -13.59 -19.01
C ASP A 208 7.87 -12.86 -17.66
N GLY A 209 7.79 -13.61 -16.53
CA GLY A 209 7.88 -13.06 -15.18
C GLY A 209 6.81 -11.99 -14.92
N PHE A 210 7.20 -10.90 -14.27
CA PHE A 210 6.34 -9.76 -13.97
C PHE A 210 5.78 -9.03 -15.20
N TYR A 211 6.19 -9.41 -16.41
CA TYR A 211 5.72 -8.82 -17.67
C TYR A 211 4.91 -9.82 -18.51
N ASP A 212 4.54 -10.95 -17.94
CA ASP A 212 3.68 -11.94 -18.57
C ASP A 212 2.28 -11.33 -18.81
N LYS A 213 1.93 -11.25 -20.10
CA LYS A 213 0.71 -10.57 -20.54
C LYS A 213 -0.55 -11.37 -20.21
N GLU A 214 -0.46 -12.71 -20.26
CA GLU A 214 -1.62 -13.56 -19.98
C GLU A 214 -1.96 -13.50 -18.48
N LEU A 215 -0.96 -13.63 -17.62
CA LEU A 215 -1.14 -13.54 -16.17
C LEU A 215 -1.61 -12.14 -15.75
N SER A 216 -1.02 -11.08 -16.35
CA SER A 216 -1.46 -9.70 -16.11
C SER A 216 -2.92 -9.49 -16.52
N ALA A 217 -3.35 -10.03 -17.66
CA ALA A 217 -4.74 -9.94 -18.11
C ALA A 217 -5.70 -10.69 -17.15
N LYS A 218 -5.29 -11.86 -16.65
CA LYS A 218 -6.04 -12.61 -15.62
C LYS A 218 -6.16 -11.80 -14.33
N MET A 219 -5.07 -11.23 -13.85
CA MET A 219 -5.07 -10.39 -12.65
C MET A 219 -6.04 -9.21 -12.79
N VAL A 220 -5.98 -8.48 -13.90
CA VAL A 220 -6.91 -7.37 -14.13
C VAL A 220 -8.35 -7.86 -14.19
N LYS A 221 -8.62 -8.91 -14.96
CA LYS A 221 -9.97 -9.42 -15.18
C LYS A 221 -10.64 -9.96 -13.93
N TYR A 222 -9.90 -10.67 -13.08
CA TYR A 222 -10.48 -11.40 -11.95
C TYR A 222 -10.27 -10.70 -10.60
N LEU A 223 -9.23 -9.89 -10.46
CA LEU A 223 -8.86 -9.28 -9.17
C LEU A 223 -9.08 -7.75 -9.14
N PHE A 224 -9.01 -7.06 -10.29
CA PHE A 224 -9.17 -5.60 -10.33
C PHE A 224 -10.54 -5.18 -10.86
N ALA A 225 -10.95 -5.70 -12.01
CA ALA A 225 -12.15 -5.24 -12.72
C ALA A 225 -13.47 -5.51 -11.99
N PRO A 226 -13.66 -6.63 -11.26
CA PRO A 226 -14.92 -6.95 -10.60
C PRO A 226 -15.26 -5.99 -9.46
N ARG A 227 -14.28 -5.39 -8.80
CA ARG A 227 -14.50 -4.51 -7.65
C ARG A 227 -15.36 -5.23 -6.58
N ASN A 228 -16.43 -4.58 -6.12
CA ASN A 228 -17.38 -5.14 -5.15
C ASN A 228 -18.58 -5.85 -5.81
N SER A 229 -18.46 -6.25 -7.08
CA SER A 229 -19.50 -7.05 -7.75
C SER A 229 -19.39 -8.55 -7.47
N MET A 230 -18.27 -8.98 -6.88
CA MET A 230 -17.98 -10.34 -6.47
C MET A 230 -17.35 -10.33 -5.09
N ASP A 231 -17.58 -11.39 -4.30
CA ASP A 231 -16.83 -11.64 -3.08
C ASP A 231 -15.37 -11.98 -3.46
N PRO A 232 -14.37 -11.31 -2.90
CA PRO A 232 -12.96 -11.62 -3.19
C PRO A 232 -12.46 -12.89 -2.49
N ALA A 233 -13.22 -13.49 -1.58
CA ALA A 233 -12.89 -14.75 -0.88
C ALA A 233 -13.06 -15.99 -1.76
#